data_1da78b763535e4b8ee35091e98881a97
#
_entry.id   1da78b763535e4b8ee35091e98881a97
#
_cell.length_a   1.000
_cell.length_b   1.000
_cell.length_c   1.000
_cell.angle_alpha   90.00
_cell.angle_beta   90.00
_cell.angle_gamma   90.00
#
_symmetry.space_group_name_H-M   'P 1'
#
loop_
_entity.id
_entity.type
_entity.pdbx_description
1 polymer ?
#
loop_
_entity_poly.entity_id
_entity_poly.type
_entity_poly.pdbx_seq_one_letter_code
_entity_poly.pdbx_strand_id
1 'polypeptide(L)'
;KIAGLERERDACAAEFNAKKLSGIIPVEAVNYQNYLTRQNHIIRREYTALEHIRKEEERKKEEILEAKKESLSIEKLKEITMEEYRKEASRENEMFIEEFVSNSRAAARGV
;
A
#
# COMPACT_ATOMS: atom_id res chain seq x y z
N LYS A 1 -18.07 -13.25 -8.63
CA LYS A 1 -18.50 -14.35 -7.75
C LYS A 1 -19.64 -13.94 -6.81
N ILE A 2 -19.47 -12.86 -6.04
CA ILE A 2 -20.50 -12.35 -5.12
C ILE A 2 -21.77 -11.92 -5.88
N ALA A 3 -21.62 -11.19 -6.98
CA ALA A 3 -22.72 -10.76 -7.82
C ALA A 3 -23.50 -11.95 -8.40
N GLY A 4 -22.82 -13.04 -8.75
CA GLY A 4 -23.47 -14.28 -9.20
C GLY A 4 -24.26 -14.94 -8.08
N LEU A 5 -23.72 -15.02 -6.88
CA LEU A 5 -24.39 -15.57 -5.71
C LEU A 5 -25.63 -14.73 -5.32
N GLU A 6 -25.52 -13.42 -5.35
CA GLU A 6 -26.63 -12.50 -5.08
C GLU A 6 -27.74 -12.65 -6.11
N ARG A 7 -27.40 -12.79 -7.40
CA ARG A 7 -28.38 -13.03 -8.46
C ARG A 7 -29.12 -14.34 -8.29
N GLU A 8 -28.42 -15.40 -7.94
CA GLU A 8 -29.05 -16.70 -7.66
C GLU A 8 -29.96 -16.64 -6.45
N ARG A 9 -29.54 -15.97 -5.38
CA ARG A 9 -30.37 -15.75 -4.20
C ARG A 9 -31.62 -14.97 -4.54
N ASP A 10 -31.51 -13.87 -5.28
CA ASP A 10 -32.63 -12.99 -5.63
C ASP A 10 -33.61 -13.69 -6.57
N ALA A 11 -33.11 -14.47 -7.52
CA ALA A 11 -33.95 -15.30 -8.39
C ALA A 11 -34.73 -16.34 -7.61
N CYS A 12 -34.11 -17.00 -6.64
CA CYS A 12 -34.76 -17.96 -5.76
C CYS A 12 -35.78 -17.30 -4.86
N ALA A 13 -35.50 -16.13 -4.31
CA ALA A 13 -36.45 -15.35 -3.50
C ALA A 13 -37.67 -14.92 -4.32
N ALA A 14 -37.47 -14.51 -5.55
CA ALA A 14 -38.56 -14.15 -6.46
C ALA A 14 -39.43 -15.37 -6.79
N GLU A 15 -38.84 -16.52 -7.05
CA GLU A 15 -39.55 -17.76 -7.31
C GLU A 15 -40.35 -18.21 -6.07
N PHE A 16 -39.77 -18.09 -4.89
CA PHE A 16 -40.44 -18.39 -3.64
C PHE A 16 -41.67 -17.48 -3.44
N ASN A 17 -41.50 -16.18 -3.63
CA ASN A 17 -42.60 -15.22 -3.51
C ASN A 17 -43.74 -15.49 -4.51
N ALA A 18 -43.39 -15.84 -5.73
CA ALA A 18 -44.38 -16.22 -6.76
C ALA A 18 -45.14 -17.48 -6.35
N LYS A 19 -44.45 -18.47 -5.81
CA LYS A 19 -45.10 -19.72 -5.32
C LYS A 19 -45.99 -19.47 -4.11
N LYS A 20 -45.64 -18.59 -3.21
CA LYS A 20 -46.45 -18.18 -2.07
C LYS A 20 -47.82 -17.61 -2.52
N LEU A 21 -47.82 -16.82 -3.60
CA LEU A 21 -49.01 -16.20 -4.15
C LEU A 21 -49.96 -17.23 -4.82
N SER A 22 -49.41 -18.27 -5.45
CA SER A 22 -50.17 -19.31 -6.12
C SER A 22 -50.49 -20.52 -5.23
N GLY A 23 -50.03 -20.54 -3.99
CA GLY A 23 -50.16 -21.64 -3.05
C GLY A 23 -48.92 -22.53 -3.00
N ILE A 24 -48.41 -22.80 -1.81
CA ILE A 24 -47.17 -23.59 -1.61
C ILE A 24 -47.41 -24.61 -0.49
N ILE A 25 -46.84 -25.79 -0.67
CA ILE A 25 -46.81 -26.83 0.35
C ILE A 25 -45.79 -26.44 1.45
N PRO A 26 -46.10 -26.64 2.76
CA PRO A 26 -45.22 -26.26 3.84
C PRO A 26 -43.78 -26.83 3.71
N VAL A 27 -43.62 -28.04 3.21
CA VAL A 27 -42.29 -28.65 2.98
C VAL A 27 -41.46 -27.87 1.97
N GLU A 28 -42.09 -27.42 0.88
CA GLU A 28 -41.44 -26.59 -0.13
C GLU A 28 -41.02 -25.24 0.45
N ALA A 29 -41.92 -24.62 1.26
CA ALA A 29 -41.61 -23.36 1.93
C ALA A 29 -40.37 -23.46 2.83
N VAL A 30 -40.26 -24.54 3.61
CA VAL A 30 -39.10 -24.80 4.46
C VAL A 30 -37.86 -25.00 3.62
N ASN A 31 -37.92 -25.72 2.52
CA ASN A 31 -36.80 -25.93 1.62
C ASN A 31 -36.30 -24.61 1.02
N TYR A 32 -37.20 -23.71 0.58
CA TYR A 32 -36.82 -22.38 0.09
C TYR A 32 -36.14 -21.54 1.18
N GLN A 33 -36.74 -21.52 2.38
CA GLN A 33 -36.17 -20.79 3.51
C GLN A 33 -34.76 -21.29 3.88
N ASN A 34 -34.58 -22.61 3.94
CA ASN A 34 -33.26 -23.20 4.23
C ASN A 34 -32.22 -22.87 3.15
N TYR A 35 -32.62 -22.91 1.89
CA TYR A 35 -31.76 -22.53 0.78
C TYR A 35 -31.34 -21.06 0.85
N LEU A 36 -32.30 -20.15 1.06
CA LEU A 36 -32.07 -18.72 1.18
C LEU A 36 -31.17 -18.39 2.38
N THR A 37 -31.39 -19.03 3.51
CA THR A 37 -30.56 -18.86 4.70
C THR A 37 -29.13 -19.29 4.44
N ARG A 38 -28.93 -20.41 3.78
CA ARG A 38 -27.62 -20.92 3.39
C ARG A 38 -26.91 -19.95 2.41
N GLN A 39 -27.63 -19.49 1.40
CA GLN A 39 -27.10 -18.55 0.42
C GLN A 39 -26.69 -17.22 1.07
N ASN A 40 -27.50 -16.68 1.96
CA ASN A 40 -27.17 -15.48 2.71
C ASN A 40 -25.92 -15.67 3.57
N HIS A 41 -25.77 -16.84 4.18
CA HIS A 41 -24.58 -17.15 4.97
C HIS A 41 -23.31 -17.22 4.10
N ILE A 42 -23.40 -17.87 2.95
CA ILE A 42 -22.29 -17.95 1.99
C ILE A 42 -21.91 -16.54 1.50
N ILE A 43 -22.89 -15.71 1.15
CA ILE A 43 -22.66 -14.34 0.69
C ILE A 43 -21.97 -13.50 1.76
N ARG A 44 -22.39 -13.60 3.01
CA ARG A 44 -21.70 -12.92 4.14
C ARG A 44 -20.26 -13.35 4.29
N ARG A 45 -19.99 -14.65 4.19
CA ARG A 45 -18.62 -15.16 4.27
C ARG A 45 -17.75 -14.63 3.14
N GLU A 46 -18.29 -14.54 1.92
CA GLU A 46 -17.57 -13.97 0.79
C GLU A 46 -17.29 -12.47 0.97
N TYR A 47 -18.22 -11.69 1.50
CA TYR A 47 -17.98 -10.29 1.83
C TYR A 47 -16.92 -10.12 2.91
N THR A 48 -16.96 -10.94 3.94
CA THR A 48 -15.94 -10.92 5.00
C THR A 48 -14.55 -11.23 4.45
N ALA A 49 -14.44 -12.24 3.59
CA ALA A 49 -13.19 -12.60 2.93
C ALA A 49 -12.68 -11.46 2.05
N LEU A 50 -13.56 -10.82 1.29
CA LEU A 50 -13.20 -9.68 0.44
C LEU A 50 -12.69 -8.49 1.26
N GLU A 51 -13.34 -8.20 2.37
CA GLU A 51 -12.92 -7.11 3.27
C GLU A 51 -11.55 -7.40 3.87
N HIS A 52 -11.29 -8.64 4.26
CA HIS A 52 -9.99 -9.06 4.75
C HIS A 52 -8.89 -8.86 3.70
N ILE A 53 -9.15 -9.24 2.46
CA ILE A 53 -8.22 -9.03 1.34
C ILE A 53 -7.94 -7.55 1.12
N ARG A 54 -8.97 -6.70 1.15
CA ARG A 54 -8.83 -5.24 1.01
C ARG A 54 -7.96 -4.63 2.10
N LYS A 55 -8.16 -5.06 3.34
CA LYS A 55 -7.33 -4.61 4.47
C LYS A 55 -5.88 -5.03 4.32
N GLU A 56 -5.62 -6.25 3.86
CA GLU A 56 -4.28 -6.74 3.60
C GLU A 56 -3.59 -5.96 2.47
N GLU A 57 -4.31 -5.66 1.39
CA GLU A 57 -3.79 -4.83 0.30
C GLU A 57 -3.44 -3.43 0.78
N GLU A 58 -4.29 -2.81 1.59
CA GLU A 58 -4.06 -1.48 2.13
C GLU A 58 -2.86 -1.45 3.06
N ARG A 59 -2.72 -2.45 3.92
CA ARG A 59 -1.55 -2.62 4.78
C ARG A 59 -0.26 -2.74 3.98
N LYS A 60 -0.26 -3.53 2.92
CA LYS A 60 0.89 -3.67 2.03
C LYS A 60 1.24 -2.38 1.31
N LYS A 61 0.24 -1.62 0.88
CA LYS A 61 0.45 -0.30 0.28
C LYS A 61 1.11 0.66 1.25
N GLU A 62 0.67 0.67 2.51
CA GLU A 62 1.27 1.50 3.57
C GLU A 62 2.72 1.09 3.84
N GLU A 63 3.01 -0.21 3.92
CA GLU A 63 4.37 -0.72 4.07
C GLU A 63 5.29 -0.29 2.93
N ILE A 64 4.81 -0.34 1.69
CA ILE A 64 5.55 0.11 0.51
C ILE A 64 5.81 1.62 0.59
N LEU A 65 4.83 2.42 0.98
CA LEU A 65 4.99 3.86 1.14
C LEU A 65 6.03 4.20 2.21
N GLU A 66 5.99 3.52 3.35
CA GLU A 66 6.99 3.68 4.41
C GLU A 66 8.39 3.32 3.93
N ALA A 67 8.53 2.20 3.24
CA ALA A 67 9.82 1.77 2.68
C ALA A 67 10.37 2.79 1.68
N LYS A 68 9.51 3.38 0.83
CA LYS A 68 9.89 4.44 -0.11
C LYS A 68 10.35 5.70 0.62
N LYS A 69 9.64 6.11 1.67
CA LYS A 69 10.03 7.27 2.48
C LYS A 69 11.39 7.05 3.13
N GLU A 70 11.64 5.89 3.70
CA GLU A 70 12.92 5.54 4.30
C GLU A 70 14.04 5.57 3.26
N SER A 71 13.80 4.99 2.09
CA SER A 71 14.76 4.98 0.98
C SER A 71 15.11 6.40 0.52
N LEU A 72 14.10 7.26 0.34
CA LEU A 72 14.30 8.66 -0.03
C LEU A 72 15.06 9.44 1.04
N SER A 73 14.79 9.17 2.31
CA SER A 73 15.50 9.80 3.43
C SER A 73 16.97 9.42 3.46
N ILE A 74 17.28 8.15 3.21
CA ILE A 74 18.66 7.65 3.13
C ILE A 74 19.38 8.27 1.94
N GLU A 75 18.76 8.34 0.76
CA GLU A 75 19.33 8.99 -0.42
C GLU A 75 19.66 10.45 -0.17
N LYS A 76 18.73 11.18 0.45
CA LYS A 76 18.91 12.59 0.80
C LYS A 76 20.07 12.77 1.77
N LEU A 77 20.17 11.91 2.78
CA LEU A 77 21.27 11.92 3.74
C LEU A 77 22.60 11.68 3.04
N LYS A 78 22.67 10.72 2.12
CA LYS A 78 23.86 10.48 1.31
C LYS A 78 24.27 11.67 0.48
N GLU A 79 23.32 12.35 -0.15
CA GLU A 79 23.57 13.57 -0.93
C GLU A 79 24.15 14.69 -0.06
N ILE A 80 23.58 14.91 1.11
CA ILE A 80 24.07 15.92 2.06
C ILE A 80 25.48 15.58 2.51
N THR A 81 25.74 14.34 2.86
CA THR A 81 27.07 13.88 3.29
C THR A 81 28.11 14.04 2.19
N MET A 82 27.76 13.71 0.95
CA MET A 82 28.63 13.88 -0.20
C MET A 82 28.94 15.36 -0.48
N GLU A 83 27.95 16.23 -0.34
CA GLU A 83 28.13 17.65 -0.53
C GLU A 83 29.03 18.28 0.54
N GLU A 84 28.83 17.88 1.80
CA GLU A 84 29.71 18.29 2.91
C GLU A 84 31.15 17.83 2.67
N TYR A 85 31.33 16.61 2.23
CA TYR A 85 32.65 16.06 1.88
C TYR A 85 33.31 16.88 0.77
N ARG A 86 32.58 17.23 -0.27
CA ARG A 86 33.09 18.06 -1.37
C ARG A 86 33.47 19.46 -0.90
N LYS A 87 32.67 20.07 -0.05
CA LYS A 87 32.96 21.39 0.52
C LYS A 87 34.24 21.36 1.37
N GLU A 88 34.41 20.35 2.18
CA GLU A 88 35.59 20.19 3.04
C GLU A 88 36.82 19.94 2.20
N ALA A 89 36.76 19.08 1.21
CA ALA A 89 37.85 18.81 0.30
C ALA A 89 38.27 20.07 -0.48
N SER A 90 37.27 20.86 -0.92
CA SER A 90 37.52 22.13 -1.60
C SER A 90 38.20 23.16 -0.67
N ARG A 91 37.76 23.22 0.59
CA ARG A 91 38.36 24.11 1.60
C ARG A 91 39.78 23.75 1.89
N GLU A 92 40.06 22.48 2.09
CA GLU A 92 41.45 22.00 2.31
C GLU A 92 42.36 22.32 1.11
N ASN A 93 41.85 22.15 -0.09
CA ASN A 93 42.56 22.47 -1.30
C ASN A 93 42.86 23.99 -1.41
N GLU A 94 41.90 24.82 -1.10
CA GLU A 94 42.08 26.28 -1.05
C GLU A 94 43.13 26.67 0.00
N MET A 95 43.06 26.10 1.18
CA MET A 95 44.03 26.34 2.25
C MET A 95 45.44 25.92 1.83
N PHE A 96 45.58 24.77 1.18
CA PHE A 96 46.84 24.29 0.65
C PHE A 96 47.42 25.26 -0.39
N ILE A 97 46.62 25.74 -1.31
CA ILE A 97 47.00 26.72 -2.34
C ILE A 97 47.47 28.02 -1.67
N GLU A 98 46.72 28.53 -0.71
CA GLU A 98 47.07 29.74 0.03
C GLU A 98 48.42 29.60 0.76
N GLU A 99 48.65 28.49 1.44
CA GLU A 99 49.93 28.19 2.11
C GLU A 99 51.07 28.10 1.11
N PHE A 100 50.85 27.44 -0.02
CA PHE A 100 51.86 27.31 -1.07
C PHE A 100 52.25 28.68 -1.64
N VAL A 101 51.26 29.51 -1.94
CA VAL A 101 51.49 30.84 -2.45
C VAL A 101 52.19 31.70 -1.40
N SER A 102 51.78 31.64 -0.14
CA SER A 102 52.39 32.37 0.95
C SER A 102 53.88 31.97 1.16
N ASN A 103 54.14 30.68 1.15
CA ASN A 103 55.50 30.15 1.28
C ASN A 103 56.39 30.55 0.09
N SER A 104 55.81 30.51 -1.11
CA SER A 104 56.55 30.95 -2.34
C SER A 104 56.89 32.44 -2.29
N ARG A 105 55.98 33.27 -1.81
CA ARG A 105 56.21 34.70 -1.64
C ARG A 105 57.26 34.97 -0.56
N ALA A 106 57.20 34.26 0.55
CA ALA A 106 58.16 34.37 1.63
C ALA A 106 59.55 33.96 1.16
N ALA A 107 59.67 32.88 0.41
CA ALA A 107 60.94 32.43 -0.18
C ALA A 107 61.52 33.47 -1.16
N ALA A 108 60.65 34.05 -1.99
CA ALA A 108 61.07 35.12 -2.91
C ALA A 108 61.53 36.40 -2.19
N ARG A 109 60.94 36.75 -1.06
CA ARG A 109 61.34 37.87 -0.22
C ARG A 109 62.58 37.64 0.59
N GLY A 110 62.86 36.40 0.93
CA GLY A 110 64.02 36.00 1.72
C GLY A 110 65.34 35.97 0.96
N VAL A 111 65.23 36.14 -0.34
CA VAL A 111 66.44 36.25 -1.19
C VAL A 111 66.89 37.71 -1.26
#